data_52341354646a5050218f6e6187fe6dde
#
_entry.id   52341354646a5050218f6e6187fe6dde
#
_cell.length_a   1.000
_cell.length_b   1.000
_cell.length_c   1.000
_cell.angle_alpha   90.00
_cell.angle_beta   90.00
_cell.angle_gamma   90.00
#
_symmetry.space_group_name_H-M   'P 1'
#
loop_
_entity.id
_entity.type
_entity.pdbx_description
1 polymer ?
#
loop_
_entity_poly.entity_id
_entity_poly.type
_entity_poly.pdbx_seq_one_letter_code
_entity_poly.pdbx_strand_id
1 'polypeptide(L)'
;MSSEALSWRLAIFPGELSQIQAILTENIPRLTVWAYGSRVHHKHLKSFSDLDLVVFSKLDDPVDSLLLQEIFAESNLPFNVDVSMWERLPDWLQQQIQRDHIVLQDCEHPEIKS
;
A
#
# COMPACT_ATOMS: atom_id res chain seq x y z
N MET A 1 -15.43 4.10 0.38
CA MET A 1 -15.45 2.68 0.76
C MET A 1 -15.11 2.54 2.22
N SER A 2 -15.80 1.70 2.92
CA SER A 2 -15.58 1.55 4.35
C SER A 2 -14.33 0.73 4.62
N SER A 3 -13.78 0.87 5.84
CA SER A 3 -12.63 0.09 6.24
C SER A 3 -12.92 -1.40 6.22
N GLU A 4 -14.14 -1.79 6.55
CA GLU A 4 -14.49 -3.20 6.52
C GLU A 4 -14.44 -3.76 5.11
N ALA A 5 -14.92 -3.01 4.13
CA ALA A 5 -14.88 -3.46 2.74
C ALA A 5 -13.43 -3.60 2.25
N LEU A 6 -12.57 -2.66 2.63
CA LEU A 6 -11.17 -2.74 2.25
C LEU A 6 -10.48 -3.93 2.90
N SER A 7 -10.76 -4.20 4.17
CA SER A 7 -10.11 -5.31 4.85
C SER A 7 -10.52 -6.65 4.23
N TRP A 8 -11.80 -6.79 3.85
CA TRP A 8 -12.23 -7.99 3.19
C TRP A 8 -11.53 -8.19 1.84
N ARG A 9 -11.42 -7.12 1.07
CA ARG A 9 -10.79 -7.23 -0.25
C ARG A 9 -9.31 -7.59 -0.15
N LEU A 10 -8.65 -7.16 0.93
CA LEU A 10 -7.23 -7.47 1.13
C LEU A 10 -7.01 -8.73 1.95
N ALA A 11 -8.09 -9.38 2.40
CA ALA A 11 -8.01 -10.59 3.23
C ALA A 11 -7.20 -10.35 4.50
N ILE A 12 -7.47 -9.23 5.17
CA ILE A 12 -6.84 -8.90 6.44
C ILE A 12 -7.93 -8.47 7.42
N PHE A 13 -7.60 -8.47 8.70
CA PHE A 13 -8.56 -8.01 9.70
C PHE A 13 -8.62 -6.48 9.74
N PRO A 14 -9.78 -5.91 10.12
CA PRO A 14 -9.89 -4.46 10.17
C PRO A 14 -8.85 -3.78 11.06
N GLY A 15 -8.45 -4.40 12.16
CA GLY A 15 -7.42 -3.82 13.03
C GLY A 15 -6.06 -3.78 12.34
N GLU A 16 -5.78 -4.77 11.51
CA GLU A 16 -4.53 -4.78 10.74
C GLU A 16 -4.55 -3.67 9.68
N LEU A 17 -5.68 -3.48 9.03
CA LEU A 17 -5.81 -2.40 8.05
C LEU A 17 -5.64 -1.04 8.73
N SER A 18 -6.25 -0.84 9.90
CA SER A 18 -6.10 0.42 10.64
C SER A 18 -4.66 0.69 10.99
N GLN A 19 -3.92 -0.35 11.36
CA GLN A 19 -2.51 -0.19 11.70
C GLN A 19 -1.70 0.22 10.48
N ILE A 20 -1.96 -0.40 9.33
CA ILE A 20 -1.28 -0.06 8.09
C ILE A 20 -1.58 1.39 7.72
N GLN A 21 -2.84 1.79 7.77
CA GLN A 21 -3.23 3.15 7.40
C GLN A 21 -2.63 4.18 8.36
N ALA A 22 -2.52 3.85 9.66
CA ALA A 22 -1.91 4.75 10.62
C ALA A 22 -0.43 4.96 10.30
N ILE A 23 0.28 3.90 9.97
CA ILE A 23 1.70 4.00 9.61
C ILE A 23 1.87 4.88 8.37
N LEU A 24 1.02 4.68 7.36
CA LEU A 24 1.10 5.49 6.14
C LEU A 24 0.80 6.96 6.43
N THR A 25 -0.22 7.23 7.21
CA THR A 25 -0.61 8.59 7.54
C THR A 25 0.47 9.29 8.36
N GLU A 26 1.13 8.57 9.25
CA GLU A 26 2.16 9.17 10.08
C GLU A 26 3.45 9.45 9.30
N ASN A 27 3.75 8.66 8.31
CA ASN A 27 5.04 8.75 7.63
C ASN A 27 4.99 9.37 6.25
N ILE A 28 3.94 9.12 5.49
CA ILE A 28 3.80 9.66 4.13
C ILE A 28 2.37 10.12 3.89
N PRO A 29 1.87 11.09 4.67
CA PRO A 29 0.45 11.46 4.61
C PRO A 29 0.00 12.08 3.31
N ARG A 30 0.94 12.58 2.50
CA ARG A 30 0.59 13.30 1.28
C ARG A 30 0.82 12.50 0.02
N LEU A 31 1.07 11.21 0.13
CA LEU A 31 1.36 10.38 -1.02
C LEU A 31 0.29 9.33 -1.23
N THR A 32 0.06 8.98 -2.48
CA THR A 32 -0.87 7.90 -2.82
C THR A 32 -0.18 6.55 -2.63
N VAL A 33 -0.90 5.59 -2.07
CA VAL A 33 -0.40 4.23 -1.85
C VAL A 33 -1.45 3.24 -2.31
N TRP A 34 -1.03 2.30 -3.16
CA TRP A 34 -1.91 1.23 -3.63
C TRP A 34 -1.39 -0.11 -3.13
N ALA A 35 -2.31 -1.04 -2.87
CA ALA A 35 -1.95 -2.44 -2.60
C ALA A 35 -2.13 -3.23 -3.88
N TYR A 36 -1.26 -4.22 -4.10
CA TYR A 36 -1.35 -5.07 -5.27
C TYR A 36 -0.88 -6.48 -4.89
N GLY A 37 -0.90 -7.39 -5.84
CA GLY A 37 -0.36 -8.72 -5.62
C GLY A 37 -1.38 -9.71 -5.06
N SER A 38 -0.90 -10.75 -4.39
CA SER A 38 -1.73 -11.89 -4.03
C SER A 38 -2.89 -11.53 -3.10
N ARG A 39 -2.73 -10.55 -2.23
CA ARG A 39 -3.83 -10.16 -1.35
C ARG A 39 -4.90 -9.36 -2.08
N VAL A 40 -4.60 -8.85 -3.26
CA VAL A 40 -5.59 -8.14 -4.04
C VAL A 40 -6.35 -9.10 -4.95
N HIS A 41 -5.66 -9.96 -5.69
CA HIS A 41 -6.34 -10.87 -6.61
C HIS A 41 -6.64 -12.23 -5.99
N HIS A 42 -6.17 -12.49 -4.78
CA HIS A 42 -6.47 -13.70 -4.01
C HIS A 42 -6.06 -14.99 -4.70
N LYS A 43 -5.05 -14.94 -5.59
CA LYS A 43 -4.53 -16.14 -6.20
C LYS A 43 -3.33 -16.59 -5.40
N HIS A 44 -3.28 -17.86 -5.07
CA HIS A 44 -2.18 -18.46 -4.31
C HIS A 44 -2.02 -17.78 -2.93
N LEU A 45 -3.14 -17.26 -2.39
CA LEU A 45 -3.10 -16.58 -1.11
C LEU A 45 -2.94 -17.57 0.03
N LYS A 46 -2.01 -17.30 0.92
CA LYS A 46 -1.79 -18.09 2.11
C LYS A 46 -1.97 -17.19 3.32
N SER A 47 -2.09 -17.79 4.51
CA SER A 47 -2.35 -17.04 5.73
C SER A 47 -1.33 -15.93 5.98
N PHE A 48 -0.08 -16.17 5.63
CA PHE A 48 0.97 -15.20 5.88
C PHE A 48 1.55 -14.62 4.59
N SER A 49 0.73 -14.58 3.54
CA SER A 49 1.19 -13.96 2.29
C SER A 49 1.56 -12.50 2.53
N ASP A 50 2.61 -12.04 1.86
CA ASP A 50 3.04 -10.66 2.01
C ASP A 50 1.99 -9.70 1.46
N LEU A 51 1.95 -8.52 2.03
CA LEU A 51 1.13 -7.45 1.49
C LEU A 51 2.06 -6.55 0.68
N ASP A 52 1.78 -6.43 -0.61
CA ASP A 52 2.62 -5.63 -1.50
C ASP A 52 2.01 -4.24 -1.65
N LEU A 53 2.80 -3.22 -1.35
CA LEU A 53 2.37 -1.83 -1.47
C LEU A 53 3.26 -1.10 -2.48
N VAL A 54 2.66 -0.20 -3.23
CA VAL A 54 3.42 0.68 -4.12
C VAL A 54 3.09 2.12 -3.75
N VAL A 55 4.14 2.93 -3.64
CA VAL A 55 4.03 4.33 -3.25
C VAL A 55 4.34 5.20 -4.46
N PHE A 56 3.51 6.23 -4.68
CA PHE A 56 3.74 7.19 -5.76
C PHE A 56 4.40 8.41 -5.14
N SER A 57 5.71 8.53 -5.30
CA SER A 57 6.43 9.64 -4.69
C SER A 57 6.26 10.91 -5.51
N LYS A 58 6.57 12.04 -4.91
CA LYS A 58 6.55 13.33 -5.57
C LYS A 58 7.93 13.95 -5.45
N LEU A 59 8.26 14.85 -6.37
CA LEU A 59 9.59 15.46 -6.36
C LEU A 59 9.84 16.23 -5.07
N ASP A 60 8.82 16.88 -4.53
CA ASP A 60 8.98 17.66 -3.31
C ASP A 60 8.64 16.85 -2.05
N ASP A 61 8.45 15.57 -2.17
CA ASP A 61 8.13 14.73 -1.03
C ASP A 61 8.77 13.36 -1.22
N PRO A 62 10.10 13.29 -1.12
CA PRO A 62 10.80 12.02 -1.33
C PRO A 62 10.50 11.03 -0.23
N VAL A 63 10.57 9.76 -0.59
CA VAL A 63 10.25 8.68 0.34
C VAL A 63 11.49 7.85 0.60
N ASP A 64 11.77 7.60 1.87
CA ASP A 64 12.79 6.62 2.24
C ASP A 64 12.09 5.27 2.35
N SER A 65 12.11 4.51 1.27
CA SER A 65 11.40 3.23 1.22
C SER A 65 11.99 2.21 2.18
N LEU A 66 13.28 2.29 2.45
CA LEU A 66 13.89 1.35 3.39
C LEU A 66 13.44 1.64 4.82
N LEU A 67 13.33 2.91 5.18
CA LEU A 67 12.85 3.26 6.49
C LEU A 67 11.40 2.84 6.66
N LEU A 68 10.56 3.08 5.67
CA LEU A 68 9.17 2.69 5.72
C LEU A 68 9.05 1.17 5.82
N GLN A 69 9.88 0.44 5.09
CA GLN A 69 9.92 -1.00 5.15
C GLN A 69 10.26 -1.47 6.57
N GLU A 70 11.21 -0.81 7.23
CA GLU A 70 11.59 -1.16 8.59
C GLU A 70 10.46 -0.88 9.58
N ILE A 71 9.75 0.22 9.40
CA ILE A 71 8.64 0.55 10.29
C ILE A 71 7.57 -0.54 10.22
N PHE A 72 7.27 -1.01 9.02
CA PHE A 72 6.31 -2.11 8.88
C PHE A 72 6.86 -3.40 9.49
N ALA A 73 8.15 -3.65 9.32
CA ALA A 73 8.75 -4.88 9.85
C ALA A 73 8.71 -4.92 11.38
N GLU A 74 8.75 -3.75 12.02
CA GLU A 74 8.71 -3.69 13.46
C GLU A 74 7.28 -3.59 14.02
N SER A 75 6.29 -3.56 13.15
CA SER A 75 4.90 -3.50 13.57
C SER A 75 4.44 -4.87 14.08
N ASN A 76 3.23 -4.92 14.64
CA ASN A 76 2.68 -6.18 15.13
C ASN A 76 1.89 -6.94 14.08
N LEU A 77 2.07 -6.60 12.81
CA LEU A 77 1.35 -7.28 11.74
C LEU A 77 1.86 -8.70 11.58
N PRO A 78 0.97 -9.66 11.34
CA PRO A 78 1.36 -11.07 11.23
C PRO A 78 1.92 -11.45 9.86
N PHE A 79 2.08 -10.49 8.97
CA PHE A 79 2.62 -10.72 7.62
C PHE A 79 3.60 -9.61 7.31
N ASN A 80 4.44 -9.85 6.32
CA ASN A 80 5.38 -8.83 5.89
C ASN A 80 4.68 -7.83 4.97
N VAL A 81 5.11 -6.58 5.03
CA VAL A 81 4.63 -5.55 4.12
C VAL A 81 5.82 -5.13 3.26
N ASP A 82 5.69 -5.33 1.95
CA ASP A 82 6.76 -5.05 1.01
C ASP A 82 6.45 -3.73 0.32
N VAL A 83 7.31 -2.75 0.49
CA VAL A 83 7.10 -1.40 -0.02
C VAL A 83 7.95 -1.17 -1.26
N SER A 84 7.31 -0.81 -2.36
CA SER A 84 7.99 -0.51 -3.61
C SER A 84 7.65 0.90 -4.05
N MET A 85 8.52 1.51 -4.85
CA MET A 85 8.26 2.83 -5.43
C MET A 85 7.81 2.64 -6.87
N TRP A 86 6.72 3.32 -7.24
CA TRP A 86 6.12 3.17 -8.57
C TRP A 86 7.14 3.35 -9.69
N GLU A 87 7.96 4.38 -9.60
CA GLU A 87 8.89 4.68 -10.68
C GLU A 87 10.00 3.65 -10.86
N ARG A 88 10.17 2.75 -9.88
CA ARG A 88 11.21 1.72 -9.96
C ARG A 88 10.68 0.39 -10.47
N LEU A 89 9.37 0.29 -10.70
CA LEU A 89 8.78 -0.95 -11.14
C LEU A 89 8.89 -1.08 -12.67
N PRO A 90 9.06 -2.30 -13.18
CA PRO A 90 9.09 -2.48 -14.62
C PRO A 90 7.72 -2.22 -15.23
N ASP A 91 7.72 -1.87 -16.53
CA ASP A 91 6.48 -1.49 -17.21
C ASP A 91 5.41 -2.55 -17.14
N TRP A 92 5.77 -3.82 -17.28
CA TRP A 92 4.77 -4.89 -17.27
C TRP A 92 4.06 -4.97 -15.91
N LEU A 93 4.80 -4.72 -14.83
CA LEU A 93 4.21 -4.77 -13.50
C LEU A 93 3.35 -3.53 -13.27
N GLN A 94 3.80 -2.37 -13.72
CA GLN A 94 2.99 -1.16 -13.61
C GLN A 94 1.65 -1.33 -14.32
N GLN A 95 1.65 -1.94 -15.50
CA GLN A 95 0.41 -2.17 -16.22
C GLN A 95 -0.51 -3.15 -15.49
N GLN A 96 0.08 -4.18 -14.90
CA GLN A 96 -0.69 -5.15 -14.15
C GLN A 96 -1.32 -4.50 -12.92
N ILE A 97 -0.57 -3.67 -12.21
CA ILE A 97 -1.07 -2.97 -11.03
C ILE A 97 -2.19 -2.01 -11.41
N GLN A 98 -2.07 -1.32 -12.54
CA GLN A 98 -3.13 -0.41 -12.96
C GLN A 98 -4.45 -1.14 -13.18
N ARG A 99 -4.40 -2.40 -13.63
CA ARG A 99 -5.61 -3.15 -13.84
C ARG A 99 -6.16 -3.77 -12.56
N ASP A 100 -5.33 -4.02 -11.57
CA ASP A 100 -5.74 -4.78 -10.41
C ASP A 100 -5.02 -4.28 -9.17
N HIS A 101 -5.61 -3.32 -8.49
CA HIS A 101 -5.04 -2.76 -7.26
C HIS A 101 -6.16 -2.27 -6.34
N ILE A 102 -5.80 -2.00 -5.10
CA ILE A 102 -6.72 -1.42 -4.14
C ILE A 102 -6.06 -0.16 -3.58
N VAL A 103 -6.78 0.96 -3.62
CA VAL A 103 -6.25 2.22 -3.11
C VAL A 103 -6.33 2.22 -1.59
N LEU A 104 -5.20 2.33 -0.92
CA LEU A 104 -5.17 2.41 0.53
C LEU A 104 -5.12 3.85 1.01
N GLN A 105 -4.46 4.73 0.26
CA GLN A 105 -4.36 6.14 0.61
C GLN A 105 -4.29 6.92 -0.69
N ASP A 106 -5.17 7.89 -0.84
CA ASP A 106 -5.23 8.67 -2.06
C ASP A 106 -5.14 10.14 -1.66
N CYS A 107 -4.02 10.73 -2.02
CA CYS A 107 -3.80 12.09 -1.65
C CYS A 107 -3.78 13.03 -2.76
N GLU A 108 -4.38 12.68 -3.88
CA GLU A 108 -4.36 13.47 -4.85
C GLU A 108 -5.14 14.58 -4.71
N HIS A 109 -5.61 15.06 -4.27
CA HIS A 109 -6.24 16.00 -4.07
C HIS A 109 -6.32 17.05 -4.76
N PRO A 110 -6.85 17.49 -4.59
CA PRO A 110 -7.41 18.48 -5.11
C PRO A 110 -6.64 19.57 -5.38
N GLU A 111 -5.78 19.70 -4.73
CA GLU A 111 -5.00 20.67 -4.86
C GLU A 111 -4.68 20.71 -6.12
N ILE A 112 -4.65 19.71 -6.52
CA ILE A 112 -4.30 19.59 -7.64
C ILE A 112 -5.20 20.12 -8.42
N LYS A 113 -6.17 20.18 -8.18
CA LYS A 113 -6.93 20.55 -8.92
C LYS A 113 -6.90 21.73 -8.93
N SER A 114 -6.42 22.05 -8.39
CA SER A 114 -6.34 23.18 -8.41
C SER A 114 -5.79 23.72 -9.24
#